data_1d3ab15211f40e44a9ca1dfc99dfd13b
#
_entry.id   1d3ab15211f40e44a9ca1dfc99dfd13b
#
_cell.length_a   1.000
_cell.length_b   1.000
_cell.length_c   1.000
_cell.angle_alpha   90.00
_cell.angle_beta   90.00
_cell.angle_gamma   90.00
#
_symmetry.space_group_name_H-M   'P 1'
#
loop_
_entity.id
_entity.type
_entity.pdbx_description
1 polymer ?
#
loop_
_entity_poly.entity_id
_entity_poly.type
_entity_poly.pdbx_seq_one_letter_code
_entity_poly.pdbx_strand_id
1 'polypeptide(L)'
;MEKIAVQLWKNSNLDAIDFKNFLINEVPRFLKDHISSYQVNLADEDVKEAAGLIQSCYPPSPDAIIFLKVKNFFHFEQKLSIFESHVKNFFSYIVSESKIIEADDSKNLNRRTDGFSQIVFLEKPKNIDSFDWFDHWTHHHTEIAIETQSNFIYTQNTVVRKLNKESPNFIAIIEECFPSGAMSDQEEFYAAKGNPTLLKKNAEIMMESCNKFIDFSKIEVIPTSRYLVI
;
A
#
# COMPACT_ATOMS: atom_id res chain seq x y z
N MET A 1 -4.67 -4.84 19.56
CA MET A 1 -5.42 -4.25 18.42
C MET A 1 -5.00 -4.97 17.16
N GLU A 2 -5.93 -5.19 16.23
CA GLU A 2 -5.66 -5.79 14.93
C GLU A 2 -5.69 -4.72 13.84
N LYS A 3 -4.77 -4.82 12.87
CA LYS A 3 -4.78 -3.97 11.68
C LYS A 3 -5.39 -4.74 10.52
N ILE A 4 -6.27 -4.07 9.78
CA ILE A 4 -6.94 -4.63 8.61
C ILE A 4 -6.55 -3.80 7.39
N ALA A 5 -6.14 -4.47 6.32
CA ALA A 5 -5.98 -3.88 5.00
C ALA A 5 -7.16 -4.29 4.12
N VAL A 6 -7.76 -3.34 3.41
CA VAL A 6 -8.93 -3.57 2.54
C VAL A 6 -8.64 -2.99 1.16
N GLN A 7 -8.67 -3.83 0.13
CA GLN A 7 -8.68 -3.41 -1.28
C GLN A 7 -10.13 -3.18 -1.72
N LEU A 8 -10.39 -2.09 -2.41
CA LEU A 8 -11.74 -1.68 -2.83
C LEU A 8 -11.79 -1.42 -4.33
N TRP A 9 -12.78 -1.98 -5.00
CA TRP A 9 -13.12 -1.69 -6.40
C TRP A 9 -14.46 -0.97 -6.43
N LYS A 10 -14.47 0.32 -6.75
CA LYS A 10 -15.68 1.13 -6.74
C LYS A 10 -16.73 0.65 -7.76
N ASN A 11 -17.99 0.91 -7.50
CA ASN A 11 -19.06 0.68 -8.45
C ASN A 11 -18.88 1.56 -9.70
N SER A 12 -19.16 1.00 -10.86
CA SER A 12 -18.97 1.69 -12.15
C SER A 12 -19.84 2.93 -12.35
N ASN A 13 -20.97 3.01 -11.64
CA ASN A 13 -21.90 4.13 -11.66
C ASN A 13 -21.57 5.24 -10.65
N LEU A 14 -20.54 5.03 -9.81
CA LEU A 14 -20.07 6.02 -8.84
C LEU A 14 -18.91 6.80 -9.43
N ASP A 15 -18.94 8.12 -9.39
CA ASP A 15 -17.81 8.92 -9.82
C ASP A 15 -16.65 8.92 -8.79
N ALA A 16 -15.49 9.44 -9.20
CA ALA A 16 -14.29 9.43 -8.37
C ALA A 16 -14.40 10.39 -7.16
N ILE A 17 -15.12 11.51 -7.34
CA ILE A 17 -15.28 12.54 -6.29
C ILE A 17 -16.20 11.99 -5.18
N ASP A 18 -17.32 11.40 -5.57
CA ASP A 18 -18.28 10.80 -4.64
C ASP A 18 -17.64 9.62 -3.89
N PHE A 19 -16.86 8.78 -4.59
CA PHE A 19 -16.15 7.68 -3.96
C PHE A 19 -15.11 8.18 -2.94
N LYS A 20 -14.33 9.20 -3.28
CA LYS A 20 -13.39 9.85 -2.37
C LYS A 20 -14.11 10.44 -1.14
N ASN A 21 -15.23 11.16 -1.37
CA ASN A 21 -16.03 11.72 -0.30
C ASN A 21 -16.57 10.64 0.65
N PHE A 22 -17.11 9.55 0.10
CA PHE A 22 -17.53 8.40 0.87
C PHE A 22 -16.44 7.86 1.77
N LEU A 23 -15.24 7.59 1.20
CA LEU A 23 -14.12 7.01 1.94
C LEU A 23 -13.53 7.95 3.00
N ILE A 24 -13.43 9.25 2.71
CA ILE A 24 -12.78 10.21 3.63
C ILE A 24 -13.74 10.77 4.67
N ASN A 25 -15.03 10.91 4.36
CA ASN A 25 -15.97 11.60 5.24
C ASN A 25 -17.04 10.68 5.85
N GLU A 26 -17.63 9.76 5.07
CA GLU A 26 -18.77 8.97 5.53
C GLU A 26 -18.32 7.73 6.30
N VAL A 27 -17.40 6.95 5.75
CA VAL A 27 -16.87 5.74 6.40
C VAL A 27 -16.29 6.04 7.78
N PRO A 28 -15.42 7.07 7.97
CA PRO A 28 -14.90 7.39 9.31
C PRO A 28 -15.98 7.79 10.31
N ARG A 29 -17.00 8.53 9.89
CA ARG A 29 -18.13 8.90 10.77
C ARG A 29 -18.91 7.68 11.25
N PHE A 30 -19.12 6.70 10.37
CA PHE A 30 -19.79 5.45 10.72
C PHE A 30 -18.94 4.57 11.64
N LEU A 31 -17.62 4.53 11.41
CA LEU A 31 -16.72 3.63 12.12
C LEU A 31 -16.06 4.21 13.37
N LYS A 32 -16.17 5.52 13.66
CA LYS A 32 -15.39 6.26 14.67
C LYS A 32 -15.33 5.59 16.05
N ASP A 33 -16.42 4.96 16.50
CA ASP A 33 -16.51 4.32 17.81
C ASP A 33 -15.96 2.88 17.81
N HIS A 34 -15.54 2.37 16.65
CA HIS A 34 -15.08 1.00 16.43
C HIS A 34 -13.61 0.88 16.03
N ILE A 35 -13.00 1.98 15.59
CA ILE A 35 -11.64 2.03 15.09
C ILE A 35 -10.79 3.01 15.88
N SER A 36 -9.48 2.80 15.90
CA SER A 36 -8.52 3.71 16.53
C SER A 36 -7.57 4.37 15.53
N SER A 37 -7.65 3.96 14.26
CA SER A 37 -6.90 4.57 13.15
C SER A 37 -7.61 4.23 11.84
N TYR A 38 -7.59 5.19 10.91
CA TYR A 38 -8.15 5.03 9.58
C TYR A 38 -7.32 5.80 8.56
N GLN A 39 -6.77 5.08 7.59
CA GLN A 39 -5.98 5.61 6.49
C GLN A 39 -6.60 5.18 5.17
N VAL A 40 -6.63 6.09 4.20
CA VAL A 40 -7.11 5.84 2.83
C VAL A 40 -5.99 6.12 1.84
N ASN A 41 -5.77 5.17 0.95
CA ASN A 41 -4.87 5.26 -0.20
C ASN A 41 -5.74 5.19 -1.47
N LEU A 42 -5.83 6.28 -2.23
CA LEU A 42 -6.68 6.40 -3.42
C LEU A 42 -5.84 6.41 -4.70
N ALA A 43 -6.16 5.57 -5.65
CA ALA A 43 -5.65 5.66 -7.02
C ALA A 43 -6.43 6.76 -7.77
N ASP A 44 -6.12 8.02 -7.48
CA ASP A 44 -6.82 9.19 -8.00
C ASP A 44 -5.97 10.00 -9.01
N GLU A 45 -6.55 11.08 -9.55
CA GLU A 45 -5.93 11.93 -10.57
C GLU A 45 -4.61 12.58 -10.09
N ASP A 46 -4.45 12.77 -8.76
CA ASP A 46 -3.25 13.39 -8.18
C ASP A 46 -1.99 12.52 -8.34
N VAL A 47 -2.14 11.24 -8.66
CA VAL A 47 -1.03 10.29 -8.88
C VAL A 47 -0.93 9.76 -10.31
N LYS A 48 -1.62 10.38 -11.27
CA LYS A 48 -1.62 9.95 -12.68
C LYS A 48 -0.24 9.93 -13.33
N GLU A 49 0.67 10.81 -12.91
CA GLU A 49 2.04 10.85 -13.42
C GLU A 49 2.83 9.60 -13.04
N ALA A 50 2.42 8.89 -11.98
CA ALA A 50 2.99 7.62 -11.57
C ALA A 50 2.44 6.40 -12.32
N ALA A 51 1.64 6.58 -13.38
CA ALA A 51 1.05 5.47 -14.15
C ALA A 51 2.09 4.49 -14.71
N GLY A 52 3.31 4.96 -14.99
CA GLY A 52 4.42 4.12 -15.42
C GLY A 52 4.94 3.14 -14.36
N LEU A 53 4.60 3.35 -13.10
CA LEU A 53 4.98 2.48 -11.98
C LEU A 53 3.96 1.36 -11.71
N ILE A 54 2.77 1.41 -12.33
CA ILE A 54 1.72 0.42 -12.09
C ILE A 54 2.16 -0.95 -12.60
N GLN A 55 2.06 -1.95 -11.73
CA GLN A 55 2.14 -3.36 -12.11
C GLN A 55 0.88 -4.05 -11.59
N SER A 56 0.16 -4.76 -12.44
CA SER A 56 -1.05 -5.48 -12.05
C SER A 56 -1.11 -6.86 -12.69
N CYS A 57 -1.01 -7.87 -11.86
CA CYS A 57 -1.18 -9.28 -12.23
C CYS A 57 -2.58 -9.80 -11.94
N TYR A 58 -3.40 -9.00 -11.25
CA TYR A 58 -4.81 -9.28 -10.92
C TYR A 58 -5.72 -8.13 -11.38
N PRO A 59 -5.81 -7.85 -12.70
CA PRO A 59 -6.56 -6.71 -13.22
C PRO A 59 -8.07 -6.87 -13.02
N PRO A 60 -8.79 -5.76 -12.84
CA PRO A 60 -8.27 -4.41 -12.69
C PRO A 60 -7.68 -4.16 -11.30
N SER A 61 -6.70 -3.25 -11.21
CA SER A 61 -6.19 -2.77 -9.93
C SER A 61 -7.31 -2.16 -9.08
N PRO A 62 -7.24 -2.24 -7.73
CA PRO A 62 -8.21 -1.59 -6.86
C PRO A 62 -8.18 -0.06 -7.01
N ASP A 63 -9.35 0.57 -6.86
CA ASP A 63 -9.48 2.03 -6.87
C ASP A 63 -9.02 2.66 -5.55
N ALA A 64 -9.05 1.89 -4.45
CA ALA A 64 -8.54 2.33 -3.15
C ALA A 64 -8.04 1.17 -2.30
N ILE A 65 -7.12 1.49 -1.40
CA ILE A 65 -6.68 0.62 -0.31
C ILE A 65 -6.92 1.36 1.01
N ILE A 66 -7.51 0.66 1.99
CA ILE A 66 -7.75 1.21 3.31
C ILE A 66 -6.95 0.41 4.33
N PHE A 67 -6.34 1.13 5.27
CA PHE A 67 -5.79 0.54 6.49
C PHE A 67 -6.57 1.07 7.69
N LEU A 68 -7.04 0.16 8.55
CA LEU A 68 -7.73 0.52 9.77
C LEU A 68 -7.30 -0.35 10.95
N LYS A 69 -7.32 0.23 12.16
CA LYS A 69 -7.00 -0.49 13.40
C LYS A 69 -8.26 -0.63 14.24
N VAL A 70 -8.55 -1.88 14.63
CA VAL A 70 -9.71 -2.27 15.44
C VAL A 70 -9.29 -2.92 16.74
N LYS A 71 -10.17 -2.94 17.74
CA LYS A 71 -9.91 -3.64 18.99
C LYS A 71 -9.77 -5.14 18.77
N ASN A 72 -10.71 -5.73 18.01
CA ASN A 72 -10.64 -7.09 17.48
C ASN A 72 -11.57 -7.22 16.27
N PHE A 73 -11.20 -8.11 15.35
CA PHE A 73 -11.94 -8.32 14.11
C PHE A 73 -13.29 -9.02 14.34
N PHE A 74 -13.37 -9.93 15.29
CA PHE A 74 -14.58 -10.70 15.55
C PHE A 74 -15.83 -9.82 15.78
N HIS A 75 -15.67 -8.72 16.53
CA HIS A 75 -16.76 -7.77 16.75
C HIS A 75 -16.89 -6.70 15.66
N PHE A 76 -15.89 -6.60 14.79
CA PHE A 76 -15.83 -5.60 13.74
C PHE A 76 -16.29 -6.11 12.38
N GLU A 77 -16.24 -7.42 12.12
CA GLU A 77 -16.46 -8.03 10.80
C GLU A 77 -17.70 -7.51 10.06
N GLN A 78 -18.83 -7.47 10.76
CA GLN A 78 -20.09 -6.99 10.18
C GLN A 78 -20.07 -5.52 9.76
N LYS A 79 -19.13 -4.72 10.29
CA LYS A 79 -18.99 -3.31 9.92
C LYS A 79 -18.40 -3.10 8.52
N LEU A 80 -17.73 -4.10 7.97
CA LEU A 80 -17.23 -4.06 6.59
C LEU A 80 -18.36 -3.99 5.56
N SER A 81 -19.60 -4.34 5.92
CA SER A 81 -20.77 -4.20 5.05
C SER A 81 -21.03 -2.74 4.62
N ILE A 82 -20.44 -1.74 5.30
CA ILE A 82 -20.53 -0.33 4.87
C ILE A 82 -20.02 -0.14 3.44
N PHE A 83 -19.07 -0.96 2.99
CA PHE A 83 -18.51 -0.83 1.65
C PHE A 83 -19.45 -1.36 0.56
N GLU A 84 -20.34 -2.32 0.85
CA GLU A 84 -21.16 -3.05 -0.14
C GLU A 84 -22.02 -2.14 -1.02
N SER A 85 -22.45 -0.99 -0.51
CA SER A 85 -23.27 -0.04 -1.28
C SER A 85 -22.47 0.78 -2.31
N HIS A 86 -21.15 0.91 -2.15
CA HIS A 86 -20.31 1.80 -2.95
C HIS A 86 -19.24 1.06 -3.77
N VAL A 87 -19.03 -0.24 -3.50
CA VAL A 87 -18.04 -1.05 -4.21
C VAL A 87 -18.66 -2.27 -4.85
N LYS A 88 -18.16 -2.64 -6.01
CA LYS A 88 -18.55 -3.89 -6.70
C LYS A 88 -17.85 -5.11 -6.11
N ASN A 89 -16.71 -4.91 -5.46
CA ASN A 89 -15.92 -5.96 -4.82
C ASN A 89 -14.98 -5.36 -3.78
N PHE A 90 -14.62 -6.14 -2.76
CA PHE A 90 -13.52 -5.82 -1.85
C PHE A 90 -12.85 -7.09 -1.32
N PHE A 91 -11.54 -6.99 -1.07
CA PHE A 91 -10.78 -8.02 -0.39
C PHE A 91 -10.14 -7.46 0.87
N SER A 92 -10.12 -8.25 1.92
CA SER A 92 -9.62 -7.80 3.21
C SER A 92 -8.67 -8.82 3.86
N TYR A 93 -7.71 -8.28 4.61
CA TYR A 93 -6.62 -9.05 5.23
C TYR A 93 -6.36 -8.54 6.64
N ILE A 94 -6.17 -9.45 7.59
CA ILE A 94 -5.56 -9.09 8.87
C ILE A 94 -4.06 -9.07 8.69
N VAL A 95 -3.43 -8.01 9.16
CA VAL A 95 -2.00 -7.79 8.98
C VAL A 95 -1.31 -7.44 10.31
N SER A 96 -0.01 -7.76 10.38
CA SER A 96 0.90 -7.30 11.42
C SER A 96 1.78 -6.18 10.86
N GLU A 97 1.77 -5.02 11.51
CA GLU A 97 2.45 -3.81 11.04
C GLU A 97 3.83 -3.66 11.64
N SER A 98 4.80 -3.32 10.81
CA SER A 98 6.12 -2.84 11.19
C SER A 98 6.40 -1.53 10.46
N LYS A 99 6.57 -0.44 11.20
CA LYS A 99 6.91 0.87 10.66
C LYS A 99 8.42 1.02 10.64
N ILE A 100 8.99 1.05 9.44
CA ILE A 100 10.44 1.09 9.20
C ILE A 100 10.91 2.55 9.15
N ILE A 101 10.20 3.39 8.38
CA ILE A 101 10.41 4.84 8.34
C ILE A 101 9.08 5.48 8.68
N GLU A 102 9.07 6.29 9.75
CA GLU A 102 7.89 7.04 10.20
C GLU A 102 8.05 8.52 9.86
N ALA A 103 6.98 9.13 9.36
CA ALA A 103 6.87 10.59 9.27
C ALA A 103 6.05 11.15 10.44
N ASP A 104 6.22 12.43 10.72
CA ASP A 104 5.33 13.16 11.62
C ASP A 104 3.96 13.40 10.94
N ASP A 105 3.08 12.42 11.07
CA ASP A 105 1.73 12.45 10.50
C ASP A 105 0.79 13.46 11.18
N SER A 106 1.19 14.08 12.28
CA SER A 106 0.35 15.05 13.01
C SER A 106 -0.05 16.26 12.15
N LYS A 107 0.81 16.63 11.20
CA LYS A 107 0.58 17.73 10.25
C LYS A 107 -0.31 17.33 9.07
N ASN A 108 -0.44 16.03 8.81
CA ASN A 108 -1.14 15.45 7.65
C ASN A 108 -2.53 14.93 8.01
N LEU A 109 -2.96 15.04 9.27
CA LEU A 109 -4.28 14.57 9.67
C LEU A 109 -5.38 15.30 8.89
N ASN A 110 -6.28 14.54 8.27
CA ASN A 110 -7.34 15.01 7.38
C ASN A 110 -6.85 15.75 6.11
N ARG A 111 -5.59 15.54 5.71
CA ARG A 111 -5.03 16.11 4.47
C ARG A 111 -4.35 15.01 3.65
N ARG A 112 -4.18 15.30 2.37
CA ARG A 112 -3.33 14.49 1.50
C ARG A 112 -1.88 14.61 1.96
N THR A 113 -1.20 13.49 2.12
CA THR A 113 0.25 13.46 2.32
C THR A 113 0.95 13.97 1.05
N ASP A 114 1.94 14.84 1.19
CA ASP A 114 2.73 15.32 0.05
C ASP A 114 3.45 14.15 -0.65
N GLY A 115 3.62 14.26 -1.97
CA GLY A 115 4.18 13.17 -2.77
C GLY A 115 3.13 12.13 -3.17
N PHE A 116 3.51 10.86 -3.23
CA PHE A 116 2.60 9.74 -3.47
C PHE A 116 2.99 8.54 -2.60
N SER A 117 2.02 7.66 -2.39
CA SER A 117 2.22 6.40 -1.69
C SER A 117 2.12 5.25 -2.69
N GLN A 118 3.13 4.41 -2.75
CA GLN A 118 3.14 3.18 -3.51
C GLN A 118 2.72 2.04 -2.60
N ILE A 119 1.60 1.38 -2.92
CA ILE A 119 1.16 0.18 -2.21
C ILE A 119 1.55 -1.04 -3.05
N VAL A 120 2.27 -1.95 -2.43
CA VAL A 120 2.74 -3.17 -3.07
C VAL A 120 2.15 -4.40 -2.37
N PHE A 121 1.57 -5.31 -3.15
CA PHE A 121 1.10 -6.61 -2.66
C PHE A 121 1.96 -7.71 -3.25
N LEU A 122 2.46 -8.60 -2.39
CA LEU A 122 3.36 -9.68 -2.78
C LEU A 122 2.80 -11.05 -2.41
N GLU A 123 2.82 -11.98 -3.38
CA GLU A 123 2.79 -13.41 -3.10
C GLU A 123 4.23 -13.95 -3.01
N LYS A 124 4.46 -14.91 -2.13
CA LYS A 124 5.75 -15.57 -2.00
C LYS A 124 5.95 -16.57 -3.14
N PRO A 125 7.12 -16.56 -3.82
CA PRO A 125 7.48 -17.63 -4.75
C PRO A 125 7.42 -19.01 -4.10
N LYS A 126 6.93 -20.01 -4.83
CA LYS A 126 6.74 -21.38 -4.29
C LYS A 126 8.05 -22.09 -3.95
N ASN A 127 9.12 -21.72 -4.63
CA ASN A 127 10.45 -22.34 -4.52
C ASN A 127 11.33 -21.75 -3.41
N ILE A 128 10.84 -20.78 -2.64
CA ILE A 128 11.58 -20.16 -1.53
C ILE A 128 10.90 -20.59 -0.22
N ASP A 129 11.68 -21.00 0.77
CA ASP A 129 11.18 -21.24 2.11
C ASP A 129 10.64 -19.96 2.75
N SER A 130 9.70 -20.09 3.68
CA SER A 130 9.09 -18.90 4.30
C SER A 130 10.06 -18.17 5.22
N PHE A 131 10.92 -18.87 5.92
CA PHE A 131 11.93 -18.25 6.77
C PHE A 131 12.93 -17.45 5.93
N ASP A 132 13.48 -18.04 4.86
CA ASP A 132 14.43 -17.39 3.96
C ASP A 132 13.80 -16.19 3.25
N TRP A 133 12.52 -16.30 2.89
CA TRP A 133 11.78 -15.21 2.26
C TRP A 133 11.63 -14.00 3.20
N PHE A 134 11.19 -14.25 4.44
CA PHE A 134 11.05 -13.19 5.45
C PHE A 134 12.40 -12.60 5.85
N ASP A 135 13.43 -13.44 6.02
CA ASP A 135 14.77 -12.98 6.34
C ASP A 135 15.32 -12.05 5.27
N HIS A 136 15.22 -12.45 3.99
CA HIS A 136 15.66 -11.59 2.89
C HIS A 136 14.87 -10.29 2.83
N TRP A 137 13.53 -10.34 2.90
CA TRP A 137 12.69 -9.16 2.84
C TRP A 137 12.95 -8.19 4.00
N THR A 138 12.96 -8.68 5.23
CA THR A 138 12.97 -7.81 6.42
C THR A 138 14.35 -7.34 6.84
N HIS A 139 15.42 -8.13 6.61
CA HIS A 139 16.77 -7.79 7.03
C HIS A 139 17.64 -7.27 5.87
N HIS A 140 17.51 -7.81 4.65
CA HIS A 140 18.37 -7.42 3.53
C HIS A 140 17.72 -6.41 2.59
N HIS A 141 16.52 -6.73 2.07
CA HIS A 141 15.85 -5.85 1.11
C HIS A 141 15.44 -4.51 1.73
N THR A 142 15.03 -4.51 2.99
CA THR A 142 14.66 -3.30 3.73
C THR A 142 15.80 -2.28 3.79
N GLU A 143 17.02 -2.70 4.11
CA GLU A 143 18.19 -1.84 4.12
C GLU A 143 18.50 -1.28 2.73
N ILE A 144 18.44 -2.14 1.70
CA ILE A 144 18.63 -1.73 0.31
C ILE A 144 17.58 -0.68 -0.11
N ALA A 145 16.32 -0.86 0.25
CA ALA A 145 15.26 0.09 -0.07
C ALA A 145 15.51 1.47 0.56
N ILE A 146 15.94 1.50 1.83
CA ILE A 146 16.29 2.72 2.55
C ILE A 146 17.50 3.44 1.92
N GLU A 147 18.51 2.68 1.50
CA GLU A 147 19.76 3.23 0.98
C GLU A 147 19.66 3.68 -0.49
N THR A 148 18.78 3.07 -1.28
CA THR A 148 18.73 3.27 -2.74
C THR A 148 17.55 4.06 -3.24
N GLN A 149 16.55 4.33 -2.39
CA GLN A 149 15.33 5.03 -2.78
C GLN A 149 15.09 6.29 -1.94
N SER A 150 14.26 7.20 -2.45
CA SER A 150 13.90 8.45 -1.78
C SER A 150 12.66 8.35 -0.89
N ASN A 151 12.31 7.15 -0.44
CA ASN A 151 11.15 6.94 0.40
C ASN A 151 11.30 7.66 1.76
N PHE A 152 10.22 8.34 2.21
CA PHE A 152 10.17 9.06 3.49
C PHE A 152 9.15 8.47 4.47
N ILE A 153 8.35 7.50 4.04
CA ILE A 153 7.56 6.58 4.86
C ILE A 153 7.80 5.19 4.30
N TYR A 154 8.02 4.23 5.18
CA TYR A 154 8.10 2.82 4.80
C TYR A 154 7.45 1.97 5.88
N THR A 155 6.34 1.32 5.50
CA THR A 155 5.58 0.43 6.39
C THR A 155 5.45 -0.95 5.76
N GLN A 156 5.83 -1.95 6.51
CA GLN A 156 5.64 -3.36 6.16
C GLN A 156 4.42 -3.92 6.90
N ASN A 157 3.52 -4.55 6.16
CA ASN A 157 2.40 -5.27 6.74
C ASN A 157 2.49 -6.74 6.32
N THR A 158 2.89 -7.60 7.26
CA THR A 158 2.84 -9.05 7.06
C THR A 158 1.40 -9.53 7.12
N VAL A 159 0.93 -10.25 6.11
CA VAL A 159 -0.42 -10.81 6.09
C VAL A 159 -0.50 -12.00 7.04
N VAL A 160 -1.32 -11.87 8.08
CA VAL A 160 -1.59 -12.93 9.05
C VAL A 160 -2.62 -13.92 8.46
N ARG A 161 -3.69 -13.39 7.88
CA ARG A 161 -4.69 -14.17 7.15
C ARG A 161 -5.55 -13.31 6.24
N LYS A 162 -6.01 -13.88 5.15
CA LYS A 162 -7.06 -13.29 4.31
C LYS A 162 -8.44 -13.52 4.93
N LEU A 163 -9.37 -12.61 4.69
CA LEU A 163 -10.71 -12.67 5.24
C LEU A 163 -11.77 -13.08 4.20
N ASN A 164 -11.45 -12.94 2.92
CA ASN A 164 -12.29 -13.39 1.82
C ASN A 164 -11.63 -14.62 1.16
N LYS A 165 -12.41 -15.65 0.86
CA LYS A 165 -11.90 -16.91 0.27
C LYS A 165 -11.26 -16.68 -1.10
N GLU A 166 -11.86 -15.82 -1.90
CA GLU A 166 -11.49 -15.54 -3.30
C GLU A 166 -10.31 -14.57 -3.42
N SER A 167 -9.91 -13.90 -2.32
CA SER A 167 -8.79 -12.96 -2.37
C SER A 167 -7.46 -13.67 -2.69
N PRO A 168 -6.53 -13.00 -3.40
CA PRO A 168 -5.18 -13.52 -3.65
C PRO A 168 -4.44 -13.91 -2.36
N ASN A 169 -3.45 -14.79 -2.49
CA ASN A 169 -2.68 -15.29 -1.35
C ASN A 169 -1.47 -14.39 -1.05
N PHE A 170 -1.71 -13.10 -0.93
CA PHE A 170 -0.65 -12.17 -0.54
C PHE A 170 -0.10 -12.53 0.84
N ILE A 171 1.22 -12.43 0.98
CA ILE A 171 1.96 -12.64 2.24
C ILE A 171 2.43 -11.31 2.83
N ALA A 172 2.58 -10.28 2.00
CA ALA A 172 3.00 -8.95 2.41
C ALA A 172 2.21 -7.86 1.68
N ILE A 173 1.97 -6.75 2.39
CA ILE A 173 1.43 -5.50 1.86
C ILE A 173 2.36 -4.39 2.34
N ILE A 174 3.03 -3.72 1.40
CA ILE A 174 4.03 -2.71 1.68
C ILE A 174 3.44 -1.33 1.35
N GLU A 175 3.72 -0.34 2.15
CA GLU A 175 3.48 1.07 1.85
C GLU A 175 4.80 1.83 1.88
N GLU A 176 5.11 2.52 0.78
CA GLU A 176 6.24 3.42 0.67
C GLU A 176 5.77 4.75 0.11
N CYS A 177 6.11 5.86 0.80
CA CYS A 177 5.82 7.19 0.30
C CYS A 177 7.07 7.85 -0.27
N PHE A 178 6.90 8.45 -1.44
CA PHE A 178 7.96 9.11 -2.20
C PHE A 178 7.62 10.57 -2.47
N PRO A 179 8.63 11.45 -2.69
CA PRO A 179 8.41 12.80 -3.18
C PRO A 179 7.64 12.82 -4.49
N SER A 180 6.91 13.90 -4.76
CA SER A 180 6.06 14.01 -5.96
C SER A 180 6.83 13.86 -7.28
N GLY A 181 8.07 14.35 -7.37
CA GLY A 181 8.87 14.21 -8.57
C GLY A 181 9.24 12.76 -8.89
N ALA A 182 9.31 11.88 -7.88
CA ALA A 182 9.58 10.46 -8.09
C ALA A 182 8.45 9.70 -8.83
N MET A 183 7.30 10.32 -9.07
CA MET A 183 6.23 9.75 -9.92
C MET A 183 6.69 9.50 -11.36
N SER A 184 7.56 10.36 -11.90
CA SER A 184 8.01 10.32 -13.29
C SER A 184 9.52 10.45 -13.46
N ASP A 185 10.26 10.85 -12.41
CA ASP A 185 11.71 11.00 -12.43
C ASP A 185 12.40 9.85 -11.67
N GLN A 186 13.06 8.96 -12.41
CA GLN A 186 13.79 7.84 -11.83
C GLN A 186 15.02 8.28 -11.01
N GLU A 187 15.65 9.40 -11.33
CA GLU A 187 16.76 9.93 -10.54
C GLU A 187 16.28 10.34 -9.13
N GLU A 188 15.07 10.94 -9.07
CA GLU A 188 14.47 11.26 -7.80
C GLU A 188 13.99 10.00 -7.05
N PHE A 189 13.35 9.05 -7.78
CA PHE A 189 12.89 7.79 -7.18
C PHE A 189 14.03 7.00 -6.53
N TYR A 190 15.17 6.87 -7.21
CA TYR A 190 16.34 6.13 -6.74
C TYR A 190 17.35 6.99 -5.95
N ALA A 191 16.92 8.13 -5.38
CA ALA A 191 17.79 9.02 -4.59
C ALA A 191 19.13 9.38 -5.28
N ALA A 192 19.09 9.61 -6.59
CA ALA A 192 20.28 9.77 -7.44
C ALA A 192 20.26 11.06 -8.29
N LYS A 193 19.55 12.10 -7.84
CA LYS A 193 19.31 13.32 -8.60
C LYS A 193 20.59 13.97 -9.10
N GLY A 194 20.69 14.19 -10.42
CA GLY A 194 21.86 14.73 -11.09
C GLY A 194 23.06 13.76 -11.18
N ASN A 195 22.88 12.46 -10.88
CA ASN A 195 23.94 11.48 -10.89
C ASN A 195 23.52 10.17 -11.60
N PRO A 196 23.61 10.10 -12.93
CA PRO A 196 23.21 8.90 -13.70
C PRO A 196 23.97 7.62 -13.34
N THR A 197 25.21 7.75 -12.88
CA THR A 197 26.02 6.60 -12.44
C THR A 197 25.45 6.02 -11.14
N LEU A 198 25.05 6.88 -10.20
CA LEU A 198 24.41 6.46 -8.96
C LEU A 198 23.02 5.89 -9.22
N LEU A 199 22.23 6.50 -10.11
CA LEU A 199 20.95 5.95 -10.56
C LEU A 199 21.08 4.51 -11.03
N LYS A 200 22.01 4.27 -11.97
CA LYS A 200 22.25 2.93 -12.49
C LYS A 200 22.61 1.95 -11.38
N LYS A 201 23.53 2.34 -10.50
CA LYS A 201 23.97 1.51 -9.37
C LYS A 201 22.79 1.17 -8.42
N ASN A 202 22.01 2.18 -8.01
CA ASN A 202 20.90 1.99 -7.07
C ASN A 202 19.81 1.12 -7.68
N ALA A 203 19.45 1.33 -8.95
CA ALA A 203 18.47 0.51 -9.66
C ALA A 203 18.93 -0.95 -9.82
N GLU A 204 20.20 -1.18 -10.14
CA GLU A 204 20.76 -2.54 -10.26
C GLU A 204 20.75 -3.28 -8.92
N ILE A 205 21.18 -2.64 -7.82
CA ILE A 205 21.18 -3.23 -6.48
C ILE A 205 19.75 -3.56 -6.03
N MET A 206 18.80 -2.62 -6.23
CA MET A 206 17.38 -2.83 -5.91
C MET A 206 16.81 -4.00 -6.69
N MET A 207 17.01 -4.04 -8.01
CA MET A 207 16.47 -5.10 -8.86
C MET A 207 17.10 -6.47 -8.55
N GLU A 208 18.40 -6.51 -8.24
CA GLU A 208 19.05 -7.74 -7.79
C GLU A 208 18.43 -8.29 -6.50
N SER A 209 18.12 -7.41 -5.54
CA SER A 209 17.43 -7.80 -4.32
C SER A 209 16.00 -8.26 -4.58
N CYS A 210 15.22 -7.52 -5.37
CA CYS A 210 13.86 -7.90 -5.75
C CYS A 210 13.78 -9.29 -6.40
N ASN A 211 14.71 -9.61 -7.31
CA ASN A 211 14.76 -10.91 -8.00
C ASN A 211 14.97 -12.10 -7.06
N LYS A 212 15.45 -11.87 -5.83
CA LYS A 212 15.68 -12.95 -4.86
C LYS A 212 14.41 -13.40 -4.15
N PHE A 213 13.36 -12.56 -4.09
CA PHE A 213 12.19 -12.88 -3.25
C PHE A 213 10.83 -12.52 -3.87
N ILE A 214 10.78 -11.74 -4.97
CA ILE A 214 9.52 -11.34 -5.61
C ILE A 214 9.18 -12.28 -6.75
N ASP A 215 7.93 -12.75 -6.77
CA ASP A 215 7.31 -13.35 -7.95
C ASP A 215 6.65 -12.24 -8.78
N PHE A 216 7.37 -11.72 -9.79
CA PHE A 216 6.87 -10.65 -10.66
C PHE A 216 5.64 -11.02 -11.48
N SER A 217 5.26 -12.29 -11.54
CA SER A 217 4.02 -12.72 -12.17
C SER A 217 2.80 -12.56 -11.24
N LYS A 218 3.02 -12.17 -9.98
CA LYS A 218 2.00 -12.10 -8.93
C LYS A 218 2.13 -10.87 -8.03
N ILE A 219 2.74 -9.83 -8.55
CA ILE A 219 2.89 -8.55 -7.85
C ILE A 219 1.78 -7.59 -8.25
N GLU A 220 1.31 -6.80 -7.28
CA GLU A 220 0.52 -5.59 -7.52
C GLU A 220 1.31 -4.40 -7.00
N VAL A 221 1.52 -3.38 -7.85
CA VAL A 221 2.11 -2.08 -7.48
C VAL A 221 1.13 -0.99 -7.86
N ILE A 222 0.68 -0.22 -6.88
CA ILE A 222 -0.42 0.73 -7.04
C ILE A 222 0.00 2.07 -6.45
N PRO A 223 0.36 3.05 -7.29
CA PRO A 223 0.54 4.43 -6.85
C PRO A 223 -0.78 5.02 -6.36
N THR A 224 -0.75 5.69 -5.22
CA THR A 224 -1.94 6.24 -4.55
C THR A 224 -1.67 7.58 -3.87
N SER A 225 -2.71 8.38 -3.70
CA SER A 225 -2.75 9.50 -2.78
C SER A 225 -3.07 8.99 -1.37
N ARG A 226 -2.25 9.33 -0.38
CA ARG A 226 -2.41 8.89 1.01
C ARG A 226 -3.11 9.95 1.84
N TYR A 227 -4.12 9.53 2.61
CA TYR A 227 -4.88 10.36 3.57
C TYR A 227 -4.93 9.64 4.92
N LEU A 228 -4.41 10.27 5.96
CA LEU A 228 -4.63 9.83 7.33
C LEU A 228 -5.84 10.59 7.89
N VAL A 229 -6.92 9.88 8.25
CA VAL A 229 -8.20 10.50 8.63
C VAL A 229 -8.47 10.39 10.14
N ILE A 230 -8.04 9.31 10.79
CA ILE A 230 -8.12 9.08 12.25
C ILE A 230 -6.83 8.45 12.75
#